data_92b895c2403b8d66624c7e6804d21cb6
#
_entry.id   92b895c2403b8d66624c7e6804d21cb6
#
_cell.length_a   1.000
_cell.length_b   1.000
_cell.length_c   1.000
_cell.angle_alpha   90.00
_cell.angle_beta   90.00
_cell.angle_gamma   90.00
#
_symmetry.space_group_name_H-M   'P 1'
#
loop_
_entity.id
_entity.type
_entity.pdbx_description
1 polymer ?
#
loop_
_entity_poly.entity_id
_entity_poly.type
_entity_poly.pdbx_seq_one_letter_code
_entity_poly.pdbx_strand_id
1 'polypeptide(L)'
;MFGAYGHTGRFVVAELLERGYVPLLAGRDADKLRALAARVPGAEIRPAPVDDPAALDRALAGADAVINCAGPFALTAAPVIEAALRAGIPYVDVAAEIEANADTFAHFADRAREAGAVIVPAMAFYGGLGDLLATAAMGDWTTADEATIAYGLSGWHPTEGTRAAGTVSRDRRAGRRVRYTEGRLEYHDGGSTLLKWHFPDPMGTREVVGEFTMADVVTIPSHLAIPEVRTHMATEAARDLAAPDTPAPAAADDEGRSDQTFLVDAVVRSGTAERRATASGRDIYAVTAPLAVEATHRILTGRTRTTGVASAGEIFDAPDFLRALAPHISVELPGF
;
A
#
# COMPACT_ATOMS: atom_id res chain seq x y z
N MET A 1 -14.41 3.94 7.14
CA MET A 1 -13.78 3.91 5.80
C MET A 1 -13.68 5.33 5.27
N PHE A 2 -12.52 5.95 5.28
CA PHE A 2 -12.27 7.32 4.82
C PHE A 2 -11.82 7.31 3.34
N GLY A 3 -12.41 8.18 2.50
CA GLY A 3 -12.23 8.13 1.04
C GLY A 3 -13.06 7.04 0.34
N ALA A 4 -14.22 6.69 0.91
CA ALA A 4 -15.05 5.55 0.51
C ALA A 4 -15.49 5.55 -0.96
N TYR A 5 -15.75 6.71 -1.56
CA TYR A 5 -16.19 6.83 -2.96
C TYR A 5 -15.05 6.89 -3.97
N GLY A 6 -13.79 6.88 -3.53
CA GLY A 6 -12.62 6.80 -4.41
C GLY A 6 -12.55 5.46 -5.14
N HIS A 7 -11.70 5.38 -6.18
CA HIS A 7 -11.58 4.16 -6.98
C HIS A 7 -11.21 2.94 -6.12
N THR A 8 -10.13 3.00 -5.35
CA THR A 8 -9.74 1.94 -4.40
C THR A 8 -10.75 1.82 -3.24
N GLY A 9 -11.26 2.96 -2.75
CA GLY A 9 -12.20 2.99 -1.64
C GLY A 9 -13.45 2.15 -1.86
N ARG A 10 -13.98 2.12 -3.09
CA ARG A 10 -15.14 1.28 -3.43
C ARG A 10 -14.84 -0.21 -3.35
N PHE A 11 -13.66 -0.66 -3.74
CA PHE A 11 -13.23 -2.05 -3.56
C PHE A 11 -13.07 -2.39 -2.06
N VAL A 12 -12.51 -1.49 -1.26
CA VAL A 12 -12.40 -1.69 0.20
C VAL A 12 -13.77 -1.77 0.86
N VAL A 13 -14.73 -0.95 0.43
CA VAL A 13 -16.12 -1.03 0.94
C VAL A 13 -16.75 -2.38 0.58
N ALA A 14 -16.59 -2.85 -0.65
CA ALA A 14 -17.11 -4.15 -1.08
C ALA A 14 -16.48 -5.31 -0.27
N GLU A 15 -15.17 -5.32 -0.11
CA GLU A 15 -14.44 -6.33 0.66
C GLU A 15 -14.85 -6.34 2.15
N LEU A 16 -15.07 -5.16 2.77
CA LEU A 16 -15.58 -5.07 4.14
C LEU A 16 -16.96 -5.72 4.27
N LEU A 17 -17.85 -5.46 3.32
CA LEU A 17 -19.20 -6.06 3.31
C LEU A 17 -19.15 -7.58 3.13
N GLU A 18 -18.30 -8.07 2.22
CA GLU A 18 -18.12 -9.51 1.99
C GLU A 18 -17.63 -10.23 3.23
N ARG A 19 -16.79 -9.59 4.03
CA ARG A 19 -16.32 -10.12 5.33
C ARG A 19 -17.29 -9.85 6.50
N GLY A 20 -18.47 -9.30 6.24
CA GLY A 20 -19.51 -9.07 7.25
C GLY A 20 -19.31 -7.84 8.13
N TYR A 21 -18.41 -6.91 7.74
CA TYR A 21 -18.27 -5.63 8.41
C TYR A 21 -19.29 -4.61 7.91
N VAL A 22 -19.68 -3.67 8.78
CA VAL A 22 -20.57 -2.55 8.42
C VAL A 22 -19.71 -1.28 8.27
N PRO A 23 -19.39 -0.85 7.03
CA PRO A 23 -18.54 0.32 6.83
C PRO A 23 -19.30 1.62 7.10
N LEU A 24 -18.73 2.49 7.95
CA LEU A 24 -19.09 3.90 8.04
C LEU A 24 -18.42 4.63 6.87
N LEU A 25 -19.19 5.22 5.96
CA LEU A 25 -18.70 5.82 4.73
C LEU A 25 -18.30 7.28 4.96
N ALA A 26 -17.01 7.58 4.99
CA ALA A 26 -16.50 8.93 5.22
C ALA A 26 -15.70 9.50 4.03
N GLY A 27 -15.68 10.81 3.95
CA GLY A 27 -14.99 11.58 2.90
C GLY A 27 -15.56 13.00 2.81
N ARG A 28 -14.93 13.86 2.01
CA ARG A 28 -15.26 15.29 1.95
C ARG A 28 -16.57 15.63 1.20
N ASP A 29 -16.97 14.80 0.23
CA ASP A 29 -18.09 15.05 -0.67
C ASP A 29 -19.33 14.26 -0.25
N ALA A 30 -20.31 14.96 0.34
CA ALA A 30 -21.53 14.36 0.86
C ALA A 30 -22.42 13.76 -0.24
N ASP A 31 -22.43 14.33 -1.46
CA ASP A 31 -23.26 13.81 -2.54
C ASP A 31 -22.71 12.51 -3.11
N LYS A 32 -21.39 12.42 -3.26
CA LYS A 32 -20.73 11.17 -3.64
C LYS A 32 -20.90 10.07 -2.59
N LEU A 33 -20.86 10.45 -1.30
CA LEU A 33 -21.17 9.50 -0.21
C LEU A 33 -22.59 8.99 -0.27
N ARG A 34 -23.61 9.86 -0.50
CA ARG A 34 -25.01 9.46 -0.67
C ARG A 34 -25.20 8.52 -1.86
N ALA A 35 -24.55 8.84 -2.99
CA ALA A 35 -24.61 7.98 -4.18
C ALA A 35 -24.01 6.59 -3.94
N LEU A 36 -22.91 6.49 -3.16
CA LEU A 36 -22.35 5.20 -2.76
C LEU A 36 -23.25 4.48 -1.77
N ALA A 37 -23.76 5.16 -0.72
CA ALA A 37 -24.61 4.60 0.30
C ALA A 37 -25.91 3.99 -0.27
N ALA A 38 -26.44 4.55 -1.36
CA ALA A 38 -27.59 3.99 -2.06
C ALA A 38 -27.37 2.55 -2.59
N ARG A 39 -26.12 2.12 -2.70
CA ARG A 39 -25.70 0.78 -3.16
C ARG A 39 -25.20 -0.11 -2.02
N VAL A 40 -25.09 0.43 -0.80
CA VAL A 40 -24.53 -0.26 0.37
C VAL A 40 -25.62 -0.35 1.45
N PRO A 41 -26.28 -1.50 1.62
CA PRO A 41 -27.36 -1.65 2.59
C PRO A 41 -26.90 -1.28 4.01
N GLY A 42 -27.68 -0.39 4.66
CA GLY A 42 -27.42 0.00 6.06
C GLY A 42 -26.22 0.93 6.27
N ALA A 43 -25.56 1.40 5.20
CA ALA A 43 -24.41 2.27 5.35
C ALA A 43 -24.77 3.66 5.89
N GLU A 44 -24.05 4.09 6.92
CA GLU A 44 -24.08 5.45 7.43
C GLU A 44 -23.04 6.31 6.71
N ILE A 45 -23.41 7.53 6.31
CA ILE A 45 -22.49 8.49 5.71
C ILE A 45 -22.02 9.52 6.74
N ARG A 46 -20.73 9.85 6.70
CA ARG A 46 -20.06 10.79 7.61
C ARG A 46 -19.18 11.76 6.83
N PRO A 47 -19.75 12.83 6.28
CA PRO A 47 -18.97 13.83 5.55
C PRO A 47 -17.95 14.51 6.47
N ALA A 48 -16.67 14.47 6.08
CA ALA A 48 -15.59 15.10 6.82
C ALA A 48 -14.47 15.54 5.88
N PRO A 49 -14.22 16.85 5.72
CA PRO A 49 -13.00 17.34 5.11
C PRO A 49 -11.82 17.17 6.07
N VAL A 50 -10.60 16.97 5.53
CA VAL A 50 -9.41 16.68 6.35
C VAL A 50 -8.87 17.89 7.13
N ASP A 51 -9.26 19.09 6.73
CA ASP A 51 -8.89 20.36 7.36
C ASP A 51 -9.86 20.79 8.49
N ASP A 52 -10.88 19.94 8.78
CA ASP A 52 -11.77 20.11 9.94
C ASP A 52 -11.59 18.97 10.95
N PRO A 53 -10.75 19.14 11.99
CA PRO A 53 -10.53 18.12 13.01
C PRO A 53 -11.81 17.67 13.73
N ALA A 54 -12.76 18.59 13.97
CA ALA A 54 -14.02 18.25 14.62
C ALA A 54 -14.92 17.39 13.71
N ALA A 55 -14.91 17.62 12.40
CA ALA A 55 -15.59 16.75 11.46
C ALA A 55 -14.96 15.35 11.40
N LEU A 56 -13.63 15.25 11.44
CA LEU A 56 -12.92 13.99 11.52
C LEU A 56 -13.27 13.23 12.81
N ASP A 57 -13.29 13.90 13.95
CA ASP A 57 -13.66 13.28 15.23
C ASP A 57 -15.10 12.73 15.20
N ARG A 58 -16.05 13.50 14.63
CA ARG A 58 -17.43 13.01 14.42
C ARG A 58 -17.49 11.84 13.44
N ALA A 59 -16.67 11.86 12.39
CA ALA A 59 -16.65 10.79 11.40
C ALA A 59 -16.10 9.48 11.95
N LEU A 60 -15.20 9.52 12.93
CA LEU A 60 -14.61 8.35 13.56
C LEU A 60 -15.32 7.91 14.85
N ALA A 61 -16.28 8.69 15.35
CA ALA A 61 -16.99 8.36 16.60
C ALA A 61 -17.68 7.00 16.51
N GLY A 62 -17.36 6.08 17.44
CA GLY A 62 -17.93 4.73 17.53
C GLY A 62 -17.46 3.78 16.42
N ALA A 63 -16.41 4.12 15.68
CA ALA A 63 -15.74 3.19 14.76
C ALA A 63 -14.72 2.33 15.54
N ASP A 64 -14.53 1.08 15.11
CA ASP A 64 -13.55 0.16 15.70
C ASP A 64 -12.16 0.32 15.06
N ALA A 65 -12.09 0.84 13.83
CA ALA A 65 -10.86 1.12 13.09
C ALA A 65 -11.11 2.15 11.98
N VAL A 66 -10.05 2.76 11.45
CA VAL A 66 -10.13 3.57 10.23
C VAL A 66 -9.21 3.01 9.15
N ILE A 67 -9.78 2.81 7.93
CA ILE A 67 -9.01 2.59 6.70
C ILE A 67 -9.08 3.87 5.89
N ASN A 68 -7.92 4.48 5.62
CA ASN A 68 -7.80 5.70 4.82
C ASN A 68 -7.41 5.37 3.38
N CYS A 69 -8.32 5.64 2.44
CA CYS A 69 -8.09 5.55 0.98
C CYS A 69 -8.17 6.93 0.28
N ALA A 70 -8.08 8.02 1.03
CA ALA A 70 -8.19 9.36 0.49
C ALA A 70 -6.81 9.95 0.18
N GLY A 71 -6.32 9.77 -1.03
CA GLY A 71 -5.11 10.48 -1.50
C GLY A 71 -5.38 11.95 -1.88
N PRO A 72 -4.33 12.80 -2.01
CA PRO A 72 -2.91 12.55 -1.72
C PRO A 72 -2.64 12.34 -0.22
N PHE A 73 -1.92 11.26 0.14
CA PHE A 73 -1.70 10.91 1.55
C PHE A 73 -0.76 11.90 2.26
N ALA A 74 0.09 12.59 1.54
CA ALA A 74 0.87 13.70 2.07
C ALA A 74 0.01 14.80 2.72
N LEU A 75 -1.29 14.87 2.36
CA LEU A 75 -2.25 15.85 2.90
C LEU A 75 -3.25 15.21 3.88
N THR A 76 -3.55 13.93 3.72
CA THR A 76 -4.65 13.29 4.44
C THR A 76 -4.20 12.34 5.55
N ALA A 77 -3.00 11.76 5.47
CA ALA A 77 -2.54 10.77 6.46
C ALA A 77 -2.48 11.39 7.86
N ALA A 78 -1.72 12.46 8.05
CA ALA A 78 -1.53 13.06 9.36
C ALA A 78 -2.85 13.51 10.04
N PRO A 79 -3.77 14.26 9.40
CA PRO A 79 -5.04 14.62 10.03
C PRO A 79 -5.90 13.41 10.44
N VAL A 80 -5.95 12.36 9.62
CA VAL A 80 -6.75 11.15 9.92
C VAL A 80 -6.08 10.31 11.02
N ILE A 81 -4.74 10.20 11.04
CA ILE A 81 -3.99 9.55 12.13
C ILE A 81 -4.24 10.29 13.45
N GLU A 82 -4.17 11.62 13.45
CA GLU A 82 -4.46 12.43 14.63
C GLU A 82 -5.87 12.17 15.18
N ALA A 83 -6.86 12.09 14.30
CA ALA A 83 -8.23 11.76 14.70
C ALA A 83 -8.36 10.31 15.21
N ALA A 84 -7.68 9.36 14.59
CA ALA A 84 -7.63 7.97 15.04
C ALA A 84 -7.02 7.83 16.44
N LEU A 85 -5.92 8.53 16.69
CA LEU A 85 -5.27 8.57 18.02
C LEU A 85 -6.20 9.19 19.08
N ARG A 86 -6.92 10.28 18.77
CA ARG A 86 -7.91 10.85 19.70
C ARG A 86 -9.07 9.93 19.97
N ALA A 87 -9.51 9.19 18.94
CA ALA A 87 -10.59 8.19 19.06
C ALA A 87 -10.14 6.88 19.75
N GLY A 88 -8.84 6.67 19.91
CA GLY A 88 -8.27 5.42 20.46
C GLY A 88 -8.48 4.20 19.56
N ILE A 89 -8.53 4.40 18.23
CA ILE A 89 -8.76 3.32 17.26
C ILE A 89 -7.55 3.13 16.35
N PRO A 90 -7.32 1.91 15.81
CA PRO A 90 -6.24 1.66 14.86
C PRO A 90 -6.47 2.37 13.53
N TYR A 91 -5.34 2.68 12.87
CA TYR A 91 -5.28 3.31 11.56
C TYR A 91 -4.57 2.40 10.56
N VAL A 92 -5.16 2.28 9.37
CA VAL A 92 -4.57 1.62 8.20
C VAL A 92 -4.71 2.56 7.01
N ASP A 93 -3.69 2.68 6.15
CA ASP A 93 -3.84 3.39 4.88
C ASP A 93 -3.27 2.62 3.69
N VAL A 94 -3.54 3.13 2.50
CA VAL A 94 -3.11 2.54 1.23
C VAL A 94 -2.13 3.46 0.47
N ALA A 95 -1.31 4.20 1.19
CA ALA A 95 -0.38 5.18 0.65
C ALA A 95 0.80 4.51 -0.09
N ALA A 96 0.95 4.78 -1.39
CA ALA A 96 2.14 4.41 -2.15
C ALA A 96 3.21 5.52 -2.16
N GLU A 97 2.91 6.69 -1.62
CA GLU A 97 3.76 7.88 -1.59
C GLU A 97 4.91 7.71 -0.59
N ILE A 98 6.15 7.79 -1.05
CA ILE A 98 7.35 7.58 -0.23
C ILE A 98 7.39 8.58 0.94
N GLU A 99 7.21 9.86 0.63
CA GLU A 99 7.33 10.95 1.61
C GLU A 99 6.21 10.89 2.66
N ALA A 100 4.99 10.49 2.28
CA ALA A 100 3.89 10.33 3.23
C ALA A 100 4.14 9.19 4.22
N ASN A 101 4.70 8.09 3.72
CA ASN A 101 5.08 6.96 4.58
C ASN A 101 6.25 7.32 5.51
N ALA A 102 7.30 7.95 4.98
CA ALA A 102 8.43 8.42 5.79
C ALA A 102 7.98 9.38 6.91
N ASP A 103 7.08 10.34 6.59
CA ASP A 103 6.49 11.25 7.57
C ASP A 103 5.70 10.50 8.66
N THR A 104 4.94 9.46 8.27
CA THR A 104 4.17 8.67 9.23
C THR A 104 5.10 7.99 10.25
N PHE A 105 6.17 7.35 9.80
CA PHE A 105 7.17 6.78 10.71
C PHE A 105 7.87 7.85 11.55
N ALA A 106 8.28 8.97 10.94
CA ALA A 106 9.06 10.00 11.63
C ALA A 106 8.25 10.76 12.70
N HIS A 107 6.96 11.00 12.44
CA HIS A 107 6.19 11.92 13.31
C HIS A 107 5.22 11.20 14.25
N PHE A 108 4.88 9.94 14.00
CA PHE A 108 3.89 9.23 14.80
C PHE A 108 4.42 8.02 15.57
N ALA A 109 5.66 7.53 15.30
CA ALA A 109 6.17 6.30 15.91
C ALA A 109 6.17 6.35 17.46
N ASP A 110 6.72 7.41 18.05
CA ASP A 110 6.79 7.52 19.51
C ASP A 110 5.40 7.71 20.13
N ARG A 111 4.59 8.59 19.55
CA ARG A 111 3.23 8.88 20.04
C ARG A 111 2.31 7.66 19.96
N ALA A 112 2.38 6.89 18.87
CA ALA A 112 1.61 5.67 18.69
C ALA A 112 2.04 4.60 19.71
N ARG A 113 3.36 4.47 19.95
CA ARG A 113 3.90 3.53 20.92
C ARG A 113 3.47 3.89 22.35
N GLU A 114 3.56 5.17 22.73
CA GLU A 114 3.12 5.67 24.04
C GLU A 114 1.61 5.46 24.27
N ALA A 115 0.81 5.62 23.21
CA ALA A 115 -0.63 5.40 23.26
C ALA A 115 -1.04 3.93 23.17
N GLY A 116 -0.10 3.00 22.88
CA GLY A 116 -0.42 1.60 22.57
C GLY A 116 -1.27 1.45 21.29
N ALA A 117 -1.27 2.47 20.43
CA ALA A 117 -2.04 2.50 19.19
C ALA A 117 -1.36 1.69 18.09
N VAL A 118 -2.14 1.24 17.11
CA VAL A 118 -1.65 0.55 15.91
C VAL A 118 -1.87 1.45 14.70
N ILE A 119 -0.79 1.75 13.98
CA ILE A 119 -0.79 2.54 12.74
C ILE A 119 -0.02 1.74 11.69
N VAL A 120 -0.72 1.32 10.63
CA VAL A 120 -0.13 0.54 9.53
C VAL A 120 -0.23 1.34 8.23
N PRO A 121 0.83 2.07 7.84
CA PRO A 121 0.86 2.79 6.57
C PRO A 121 1.12 1.84 5.40
N ALA A 122 0.85 2.31 4.18
CA ALA A 122 1.14 1.62 2.91
C ALA A 122 0.55 0.21 2.79
N MET A 123 -0.58 -0.11 3.43
CA MET A 123 -1.21 -1.42 3.35
C MET A 123 -1.90 -1.61 2.00
N ALA A 124 -1.11 -1.64 0.92
CA ALA A 124 -1.52 -1.59 -0.47
C ALA A 124 -0.67 -2.51 -1.35
N PHE A 125 -0.99 -2.52 -2.65
CA PHE A 125 -0.19 -3.21 -3.67
C PHE A 125 1.28 -2.75 -3.64
N TYR A 126 1.53 -1.43 -3.61
CA TYR A 126 2.87 -0.87 -3.41
C TYR A 126 3.12 -0.63 -1.92
N GLY A 127 4.23 -1.12 -1.42
CA GLY A 127 4.63 -1.03 -0.03
C GLY A 127 4.21 -2.25 0.78
N GLY A 128 2.92 -2.50 0.98
CA GLY A 128 2.44 -3.59 1.84
C GLY A 128 2.69 -4.99 1.25
N LEU A 129 2.32 -5.21 -0.02
CA LEU A 129 2.53 -6.52 -0.65
C LEU A 129 4.01 -6.81 -0.85
N GLY A 130 4.81 -5.82 -1.31
CA GLY A 130 6.26 -5.99 -1.48
C GLY A 130 6.98 -6.26 -0.16
N ASP A 131 6.58 -5.57 0.91
CA ASP A 131 7.12 -5.77 2.26
C ASP A 131 6.80 -7.17 2.82
N LEU A 132 5.55 -7.63 2.69
CA LEU A 132 5.15 -9.00 3.09
C LEU A 132 5.94 -10.06 2.32
N LEU A 133 6.14 -9.89 1.01
CA LEU A 133 6.91 -10.82 0.19
C LEU A 133 8.39 -10.81 0.57
N ALA A 134 9.01 -9.63 0.77
CA ALA A 134 10.39 -9.53 1.22
C ALA A 134 10.58 -10.17 2.60
N THR A 135 9.65 -9.92 3.52
CA THR A 135 9.67 -10.54 4.87
C THR A 135 9.53 -12.06 4.81
N ALA A 136 8.64 -12.56 3.95
CA ALA A 136 8.50 -14.00 3.74
C ALA A 136 9.76 -14.61 3.10
N ALA A 137 10.41 -13.88 2.16
CA ALA A 137 11.66 -14.32 1.55
C ALA A 137 12.85 -14.31 2.53
N MET A 138 12.87 -13.41 3.51
CA MET A 138 13.87 -13.44 4.60
C MET A 138 13.82 -14.76 5.38
N GLY A 139 12.64 -15.28 5.67
CA GLY A 139 12.47 -16.51 6.42
C GLY A 139 13.18 -16.45 7.77
N ASP A 140 14.22 -17.29 7.94
CA ASP A 140 15.07 -17.35 9.15
C ASP A 140 16.30 -16.42 9.08
N TRP A 141 16.52 -15.70 7.99
CA TRP A 141 17.62 -14.73 7.91
C TRP A 141 17.32 -13.52 8.78
N THR A 142 18.29 -13.10 9.57
CA THR A 142 18.20 -11.90 10.40
C THR A 142 18.75 -10.65 9.71
N THR A 143 19.59 -10.83 8.69
CA THR A 143 20.18 -9.76 7.86
C THR A 143 20.27 -10.24 6.41
N ALA A 144 20.28 -9.31 5.48
CA ALA A 144 20.60 -9.57 4.08
C ALA A 144 21.34 -8.36 3.48
N ASP A 145 21.97 -8.55 2.32
CA ASP A 145 22.73 -7.50 1.67
C ASP A 145 21.82 -6.60 0.82
N GLU A 146 20.84 -7.19 0.14
CA GLU A 146 19.94 -6.49 -0.78
C GLU A 146 18.55 -7.14 -0.80
N ALA A 147 17.51 -6.31 -0.90
CA ALA A 147 16.18 -6.71 -1.31
C ALA A 147 15.80 -5.97 -2.60
N THR A 148 15.30 -6.71 -3.59
CA THR A 148 14.77 -6.14 -4.84
C THR A 148 13.32 -6.54 -5.00
N ILE A 149 12.44 -5.55 -5.20
CA ILE A 149 11.02 -5.76 -5.53
C ILE A 149 10.81 -5.35 -6.98
N ALA A 150 10.54 -6.32 -7.84
CA ALA A 150 10.26 -6.09 -9.25
C ALA A 150 8.76 -6.22 -9.54
N TYR A 151 8.19 -5.17 -10.11
CA TYR A 151 6.78 -5.09 -10.47
C TYR A 151 6.61 -5.33 -11.96
N GLY A 152 6.17 -6.53 -12.34
CA GLY A 152 5.77 -6.91 -13.67
C GLY A 152 4.28 -6.64 -13.86
N LEU A 153 3.94 -5.59 -14.59
CA LEU A 153 2.54 -5.22 -14.88
C LEU A 153 2.30 -5.30 -16.38
N SER A 154 1.10 -5.75 -16.79
CA SER A 154 0.69 -5.72 -18.20
C SER A 154 0.40 -4.31 -18.74
N GLY A 155 0.32 -3.32 -17.87
CA GLY A 155 0.10 -1.90 -18.11
C GLY A 155 -0.27 -1.20 -16.83
N TRP A 156 -0.32 0.14 -16.83
CA TRP A 156 -0.78 0.91 -15.67
C TRP A 156 -1.67 2.07 -16.09
N HIS A 157 -2.97 1.89 -15.90
CA HIS A 157 -3.96 2.93 -16.08
C HIS A 157 -4.16 3.69 -14.77
N PRO A 158 -3.56 4.89 -14.62
CA PRO A 158 -3.61 5.59 -13.35
C PRO A 158 -4.97 6.25 -13.09
N THR A 159 -5.46 6.14 -11.85
CA THR A 159 -6.62 6.89 -11.41
C THR A 159 -6.30 8.38 -11.26
N GLU A 160 -7.33 9.25 -11.17
CA GLU A 160 -7.13 10.67 -10.80
C GLU A 160 -6.38 10.81 -9.47
N GLY A 161 -6.71 9.95 -8.48
CA GLY A 161 -6.02 9.91 -7.20
C GLY A 161 -4.53 9.57 -7.34
N THR A 162 -4.19 8.58 -8.17
CA THR A 162 -2.80 8.19 -8.46
C THR A 162 -2.02 9.36 -9.09
N ARG A 163 -2.62 10.07 -10.06
CA ARG A 163 -1.99 11.23 -10.69
C ARG A 163 -1.76 12.38 -9.71
N ALA A 164 -2.78 12.69 -8.89
CA ALA A 164 -2.68 13.73 -7.87
C ALA A 164 -1.62 13.41 -6.82
N ALA A 165 -1.58 12.18 -6.30
CA ALA A 165 -0.58 11.71 -5.36
C ALA A 165 0.83 11.78 -5.95
N GLY A 166 1.01 11.31 -7.18
CA GLY A 166 2.29 11.37 -7.90
C GLY A 166 2.79 12.79 -8.14
N THR A 167 1.88 13.75 -8.38
CA THR A 167 2.24 15.17 -8.52
C THR A 167 2.74 15.74 -7.19
N VAL A 168 1.98 15.57 -6.11
CA VAL A 168 2.37 16.06 -4.77
C VAL A 168 3.70 15.44 -4.32
N SER A 169 3.87 14.13 -4.49
CA SER A 169 5.11 13.43 -4.14
C SER A 169 6.31 13.96 -4.96
N ARG A 170 6.15 14.18 -6.26
CA ARG A 170 7.20 14.76 -7.12
C ARG A 170 7.57 16.18 -6.68
N ASP A 171 6.58 17.01 -6.38
CA ASP A 171 6.81 18.40 -5.95
C ASP A 171 7.54 18.46 -4.61
N ARG A 172 7.17 17.60 -3.65
CA ARG A 172 7.83 17.50 -2.34
C ARG A 172 9.31 17.17 -2.43
N ARG A 173 9.71 16.32 -3.38
CA ARG A 173 11.11 15.98 -3.60
C ARG A 173 11.81 16.83 -4.68
N ALA A 174 11.18 17.92 -5.13
CA ALA A 174 11.69 18.82 -6.17
C ALA A 174 12.11 18.07 -7.46
N GLY A 175 11.31 17.07 -7.86
CA GLY A 175 11.56 16.23 -9.04
C GLY A 175 12.66 15.19 -8.89
N ARG A 176 13.42 15.19 -7.78
CA ARG A 176 14.50 14.23 -7.54
C ARG A 176 13.98 12.81 -7.44
N ARG A 177 14.82 11.86 -7.76
CA ARG A 177 14.59 10.43 -7.54
C ARG A 177 14.95 10.06 -6.09
N VAL A 178 14.41 8.94 -5.64
CA VAL A 178 14.67 8.41 -4.31
C VAL A 178 15.16 6.99 -4.44
N ARG A 179 16.16 6.61 -3.67
CA ARG A 179 16.59 5.22 -3.49
C ARG A 179 16.89 4.96 -2.02
N TYR A 180 16.91 3.69 -1.64
CA TYR A 180 17.43 3.28 -0.33
C TYR A 180 18.73 2.53 -0.54
N THR A 181 19.81 3.12 -0.06
CA THR A 181 21.18 2.60 -0.22
C THR A 181 22.02 2.94 1.01
N GLU A 182 22.97 2.09 1.35
CA GLU A 182 23.83 2.25 2.53
C GLU A 182 23.02 2.48 3.83
N GLY A 183 21.86 1.84 3.94
CA GLY A 183 21.00 1.94 5.12
C GLY A 183 20.23 3.25 5.28
N ARG A 184 20.07 4.06 4.20
CA ARG A 184 19.36 5.35 4.26
C ARG A 184 18.64 5.69 2.95
N LEU A 185 17.59 6.52 3.08
CA LEU A 185 16.97 7.15 1.93
C LEU A 185 17.88 8.24 1.35
N GLU A 186 18.13 8.17 0.06
CA GLU A 186 18.93 9.15 -0.67
C GLU A 186 18.12 9.77 -1.82
N TYR A 187 18.16 11.10 -1.90
CA TYR A 187 17.53 11.88 -2.97
C TYR A 187 18.59 12.32 -3.97
N HIS A 188 18.42 11.97 -5.24
CA HIS A 188 19.43 12.22 -6.29
C HIS A 188 18.81 12.65 -7.63
N ASP A 189 19.62 13.27 -8.49
CA ASP A 189 19.21 13.77 -9.80
C ASP A 189 19.55 12.79 -10.95
N GLY A 190 19.91 11.55 -10.65
CA GLY A 190 20.27 10.52 -11.63
C GLY A 190 19.11 10.17 -12.58
N GLY A 191 19.44 9.81 -13.82
CA GLY A 191 18.48 9.31 -14.81
C GLY A 191 17.94 7.91 -14.47
N SER A 192 16.86 7.52 -15.13
CA SER A 192 16.35 6.14 -15.07
C SER A 192 17.31 5.19 -15.79
N THR A 193 17.59 4.07 -15.15
CA THR A 193 18.35 2.99 -15.77
C THR A 193 17.38 1.94 -16.31
N LEU A 194 17.53 1.57 -17.58
CA LEU A 194 16.83 0.41 -18.14
C LEU A 194 17.68 -0.83 -17.92
N LEU A 195 17.05 -1.88 -17.44
CA LEU A 195 17.70 -3.17 -17.22
C LEU A 195 16.75 -4.32 -17.55
N LYS A 196 17.28 -5.51 -17.71
CA LYS A 196 16.50 -6.73 -17.89
C LYS A 196 16.30 -7.41 -16.55
N TRP A 197 15.05 -7.71 -16.23
CA TRP A 197 14.69 -8.52 -15.07
C TRP A 197 14.09 -9.84 -15.51
N HIS A 198 14.50 -10.92 -14.85
CA HIS A 198 14.03 -12.27 -15.16
C HIS A 198 12.94 -12.66 -14.17
N PHE A 199 11.70 -12.32 -14.51
CA PHE A 199 10.54 -12.76 -13.74
C PHE A 199 10.33 -14.27 -13.90
N PRO A 200 9.72 -14.96 -12.90
CA PRO A 200 9.27 -16.33 -13.05
C PRO A 200 8.29 -16.50 -14.22
N ASP A 201 8.14 -17.75 -14.66
CA ASP A 201 7.12 -18.11 -15.65
C ASP A 201 5.69 -17.82 -15.12
N PRO A 202 4.76 -17.42 -15.97
CA PRO A 202 4.86 -17.33 -17.44
C PRO A 202 5.37 -15.96 -17.95
N MET A 203 5.78 -15.02 -17.09
CA MET A 203 6.17 -13.69 -17.53
C MET A 203 7.53 -13.66 -18.22
N GLY A 204 8.52 -14.39 -17.71
CA GLY A 204 9.86 -14.46 -18.30
C GLY A 204 10.62 -13.13 -18.23
N THR A 205 11.62 -12.96 -19.12
CA THR A 205 12.46 -11.76 -19.11
C THR A 205 11.71 -10.54 -19.65
N ARG A 206 11.75 -9.44 -18.89
CA ARG A 206 11.19 -8.13 -19.27
C ARG A 206 12.23 -7.03 -19.12
N GLU A 207 12.09 -5.97 -19.90
CA GLU A 207 12.79 -4.72 -19.66
C GLU A 207 12.07 -3.97 -18.52
N VAL A 208 12.82 -3.46 -17.56
CA VAL A 208 12.30 -2.72 -16.42
C VAL A 208 13.05 -1.41 -16.22
N VAL A 209 12.36 -0.44 -15.66
CA VAL A 209 12.95 0.82 -15.17
C VAL A 209 13.48 0.53 -13.78
N GLY A 210 14.80 0.61 -13.61
CA GLY A 210 15.47 0.50 -12.33
C GLY A 210 15.21 1.71 -11.44
N GLU A 211 15.26 1.50 -10.13
CA GLU A 211 14.97 2.54 -9.13
C GLU A 211 13.63 3.27 -9.41
N PHE A 212 12.62 2.51 -9.86
CA PHE A 212 11.25 3.00 -9.91
C PHE A 212 10.67 2.94 -8.51
N THR A 213 11.01 3.94 -7.71
CA THR A 213 10.88 3.89 -6.26
C THR A 213 9.43 4.07 -5.81
N MET A 214 8.98 3.17 -4.96
CA MET A 214 7.66 3.13 -4.34
C MET A 214 7.81 3.03 -2.81
N ALA A 215 6.71 2.90 -2.07
CA ALA A 215 6.71 2.87 -0.61
C ALA A 215 7.60 1.77 0.02
N ASP A 216 7.92 0.73 -0.73
CA ASP A 216 8.79 -0.39 -0.30
C ASP A 216 10.13 0.05 0.27
N VAL A 217 10.71 1.15 -0.26
CA VAL A 217 11.98 1.71 0.24
C VAL A 217 11.87 2.38 1.61
N VAL A 218 10.66 2.47 2.14
CA VAL A 218 10.37 2.92 3.52
C VAL A 218 9.90 1.74 4.37
N THR A 219 8.97 0.93 3.86
CA THR A 219 8.34 -0.14 4.65
C THR A 219 9.30 -1.29 4.93
N ILE A 220 10.05 -1.77 3.95
CA ILE A 220 11.01 -2.87 4.12
C ILE A 220 12.11 -2.52 5.13
N PRO A 221 12.85 -1.41 4.97
CA PRO A 221 13.95 -1.09 5.86
C PRO A 221 13.50 -0.57 7.24
N SER A 222 12.21 -0.34 7.45
CA SER A 222 11.70 0.03 8.78
C SER A 222 11.88 -1.09 9.82
N HIS A 223 11.99 -2.34 9.37
CA HIS A 223 12.09 -3.52 10.25
C HIS A 223 13.08 -4.60 9.78
N LEU A 224 13.48 -4.64 8.51
CA LEU A 224 14.47 -5.59 8.01
C LEU A 224 15.86 -4.95 7.96
N ALA A 225 16.86 -5.65 8.49
CA ALA A 225 18.25 -5.21 8.47
C ALA A 225 18.88 -5.48 7.08
N ILE A 226 18.51 -4.65 6.10
CA ILE A 226 18.94 -4.72 4.70
C ILE A 226 19.41 -3.33 4.28
N PRO A 227 20.70 -3.15 3.92
CA PRO A 227 21.24 -1.83 3.57
C PRO A 227 20.86 -1.35 2.16
N GLU A 228 20.44 -2.26 1.27
CA GLU A 228 20.08 -1.95 -0.12
C GLU A 228 18.65 -2.44 -0.40
N VAL A 229 17.72 -1.51 -0.67
CA VAL A 229 16.35 -1.84 -1.11
C VAL A 229 16.10 -1.19 -2.47
N ARG A 230 15.79 -2.02 -3.46
CA ARG A 230 15.58 -1.61 -4.84
C ARG A 230 14.18 -1.95 -5.31
N THR A 231 13.61 -1.08 -6.12
CA THR A 231 12.32 -1.33 -6.78
C THR A 231 12.46 -1.15 -8.28
N HIS A 232 11.85 -2.06 -9.02
CA HIS A 232 11.86 -2.05 -10.48
C HIS A 232 10.43 -2.10 -11.01
N MET A 233 10.19 -1.46 -12.16
CA MET A 233 8.87 -1.43 -12.79
C MET A 233 8.98 -1.84 -14.25
N ALA A 234 8.09 -2.70 -14.73
CA ALA A 234 7.97 -3.01 -16.16
C ALA A 234 7.86 -1.72 -16.99
N THR A 235 8.62 -1.66 -18.08
CA THR A 235 8.76 -0.44 -18.90
C THR A 235 7.42 0.04 -19.46
N GLU A 236 6.52 -0.89 -19.82
CA GLU A 236 5.18 -0.58 -20.30
C GLU A 236 4.37 0.20 -19.25
N ALA A 237 4.32 -0.31 -18.03
CA ALA A 237 3.60 0.33 -16.92
C ALA A 237 4.19 1.70 -16.55
N ALA A 238 5.52 1.81 -16.54
CA ALA A 238 6.19 3.09 -16.29
C ALA A 238 5.87 4.12 -17.37
N ARG A 239 5.77 3.70 -18.63
CA ARG A 239 5.39 4.55 -19.77
C ARG A 239 3.93 5.01 -19.68
N ASP A 240 3.01 4.08 -19.37
CA ASP A 240 1.59 4.38 -19.20
C ASP A 240 1.36 5.41 -18.08
N LEU A 241 2.04 5.23 -16.94
CA LEU A 241 1.95 6.18 -15.84
C LEU A 241 2.47 7.57 -16.22
N ALA A 242 3.54 7.63 -17.01
CA ALA A 242 4.15 8.89 -17.43
C ALA A 242 3.33 9.63 -18.50
N ALA A 243 2.57 8.91 -19.32
CA ALA A 243 1.78 9.48 -20.40
C ALA A 243 0.52 10.19 -19.85
N PRO A 244 0.31 11.47 -20.17
CA PRO A 244 -0.82 12.23 -19.65
C PRO A 244 -2.17 11.79 -20.19
N ASP A 245 -2.19 11.16 -21.35
CA ASP A 245 -3.35 10.69 -22.09
C ASP A 245 -3.71 9.22 -21.80
N THR A 246 -2.95 8.52 -20.97
CA THR A 246 -3.33 7.17 -20.52
C THR A 246 -4.68 7.23 -19.80
N PRO A 247 -5.68 6.46 -20.28
CA PRO A 247 -7.02 6.49 -19.69
C PRO A 247 -7.04 5.96 -18.25
N ALA A 248 -8.07 6.30 -17.51
CA ALA A 248 -8.33 5.69 -16.20
C ALA A 248 -8.63 4.19 -16.34
N PRO A 249 -8.51 3.38 -15.26
CA PRO A 249 -8.85 1.97 -15.28
C PRO A 249 -10.30 1.77 -15.71
N ALA A 250 -10.55 0.83 -16.63
CA ALA A 250 -11.87 0.45 -17.08
C ALA A 250 -12.25 -0.91 -16.46
N ALA A 251 -13.51 -1.02 -16.01
CA ALA A 251 -14.04 -2.29 -15.52
C ALA A 251 -14.10 -3.33 -16.64
N ALA A 252 -13.59 -4.51 -16.40
CA ALA A 252 -13.61 -5.66 -17.27
C ALA A 252 -14.52 -6.79 -16.75
N ASP A 253 -15.01 -6.67 -15.50
CA ASP A 253 -15.95 -7.61 -14.90
C ASP A 253 -17.03 -6.91 -14.05
N ASP A 254 -17.98 -7.68 -13.55
CA ASP A 254 -19.13 -7.19 -12.76
C ASP A 254 -18.72 -6.64 -11.38
N GLU A 255 -17.52 -6.98 -10.90
CA GLU A 255 -16.96 -6.45 -9.65
C GLU A 255 -16.23 -5.11 -9.88
N GLY A 256 -16.14 -4.67 -11.13
CA GLY A 256 -15.50 -3.41 -11.50
C GLY A 256 -13.99 -3.47 -11.58
N ARG A 257 -13.39 -4.67 -11.58
CA ARG A 257 -11.95 -4.88 -11.76
C ARG A 257 -11.54 -4.70 -13.22
N SER A 258 -10.36 -4.14 -13.43
CA SER A 258 -9.74 -4.08 -14.76
C SER A 258 -9.15 -5.43 -15.16
N ASP A 259 -8.80 -5.58 -16.43
CA ASP A 259 -8.10 -6.75 -16.98
C ASP A 259 -6.58 -6.71 -16.77
N GLN A 260 -6.06 -5.64 -16.17
CA GLN A 260 -4.64 -5.52 -15.85
C GLN A 260 -4.17 -6.71 -15.01
N THR A 261 -3.09 -7.34 -15.42
CA THR A 261 -2.42 -8.41 -14.65
C THR A 261 -1.11 -7.93 -14.06
N PHE A 262 -0.72 -8.55 -12.96
CA PHE A 262 0.55 -8.28 -12.32
C PHE A 262 1.27 -9.55 -11.85
N LEU A 263 2.59 -9.44 -11.74
CA LEU A 263 3.47 -10.32 -11.00
C LEU A 263 4.43 -9.45 -10.20
N VAL A 264 4.43 -9.59 -8.88
CA VAL A 264 5.41 -8.97 -7.97
C VAL A 264 6.43 -10.02 -7.59
N ASP A 265 7.70 -9.71 -7.80
CA ASP A 265 8.83 -10.62 -7.58
C ASP A 265 9.76 -9.99 -6.54
N ALA A 266 9.77 -10.53 -5.33
CA ALA A 266 10.64 -10.13 -4.24
C ALA A 266 11.83 -11.07 -4.15
N VAL A 267 13.02 -10.54 -4.34
CA VAL A 267 14.29 -11.27 -4.27
C VAL A 267 15.16 -10.68 -3.18
N VAL A 268 15.55 -11.51 -2.22
CA VAL A 268 16.44 -11.13 -1.12
C VAL A 268 17.77 -11.89 -1.26
N ARG A 269 18.90 -11.18 -1.16
CA ARG A 269 20.26 -11.73 -1.32
C ARG A 269 21.09 -11.55 -0.06
N SER A 270 21.83 -12.59 0.29
CA SER A 270 22.82 -12.57 1.36
C SER A 270 24.05 -13.37 0.92
N GLY A 271 25.17 -12.69 0.67
CA GLY A 271 26.36 -13.28 0.05
C GLY A 271 26.03 -13.86 -1.32
N THR A 272 26.21 -15.17 -1.47
CA THR A 272 25.90 -15.91 -2.71
C THR A 272 24.51 -16.54 -2.70
N ALA A 273 23.79 -16.47 -1.59
CA ALA A 273 22.47 -17.05 -1.45
C ALA A 273 21.38 -16.06 -1.89
N GLU A 274 20.35 -16.61 -2.51
CA GLU A 274 19.17 -15.86 -2.96
C GLU A 274 17.91 -16.59 -2.48
N ARG A 275 16.93 -15.84 -1.99
CA ARG A 275 15.58 -16.30 -1.69
C ARG A 275 14.59 -15.44 -2.44
N ARG A 276 13.50 -16.06 -2.86
CA ARG A 276 12.48 -15.42 -3.69
C ARG A 276 11.09 -15.73 -3.18
N ALA A 277 10.23 -14.72 -3.18
CA ALA A 277 8.79 -14.86 -2.97
C ALA A 277 8.06 -14.07 -4.07
N THR A 278 6.97 -14.63 -4.60
CA THR A 278 6.22 -13.98 -5.67
C THR A 278 4.73 -13.92 -5.37
N ALA A 279 4.08 -12.92 -5.94
CA ALA A 279 2.62 -12.82 -5.95
C ALA A 279 2.15 -12.40 -7.34
N SER A 280 1.09 -13.04 -7.84
CA SER A 280 0.46 -12.68 -9.12
C SER A 280 -1.05 -12.57 -9.00
N GLY A 281 -1.65 -11.73 -9.84
CA GLY A 281 -3.09 -11.49 -9.80
C GLY A 281 -3.54 -10.46 -10.82
N ARG A 282 -4.70 -9.85 -10.55
CA ARG A 282 -5.34 -8.84 -11.41
C ARG A 282 -5.63 -7.58 -10.61
N ASP A 283 -5.56 -6.44 -11.31
CA ASP A 283 -5.96 -5.11 -10.86
C ASP A 283 -5.30 -4.66 -9.53
N ILE A 284 -4.27 -3.84 -9.67
CA ILE A 284 -3.48 -3.32 -8.53
C ILE A 284 -4.31 -2.50 -7.53
N TYR A 285 -5.43 -1.92 -7.97
CA TYR A 285 -6.35 -1.17 -7.11
C TYR A 285 -7.31 -2.11 -6.38
N ALA A 286 -7.85 -3.10 -7.08
CA ALA A 286 -8.76 -4.07 -6.49
C ALA A 286 -8.04 -4.94 -5.44
N VAL A 287 -6.82 -5.44 -5.73
CA VAL A 287 -6.05 -6.26 -4.78
C VAL A 287 -5.63 -5.50 -3.51
N THR A 288 -5.59 -4.17 -3.57
CA THR A 288 -5.33 -3.33 -2.40
C THR A 288 -6.44 -3.46 -1.34
N ALA A 289 -7.66 -3.76 -1.75
CA ALA A 289 -8.79 -3.92 -0.81
C ALA A 289 -8.60 -5.11 0.15
N PRO A 290 -8.39 -6.36 -0.32
CA PRO A 290 -8.14 -7.49 0.58
C PRO A 290 -6.88 -7.30 1.45
N LEU A 291 -5.84 -6.61 0.96
CA LEU A 291 -4.67 -6.26 1.77
C LEU A 291 -5.07 -5.38 2.98
N ALA A 292 -5.76 -4.26 2.72
CA ALA A 292 -6.15 -3.32 3.78
C ALA A 292 -7.19 -3.90 4.75
N VAL A 293 -8.14 -4.69 4.24
CA VAL A 293 -9.20 -5.29 5.06
C VAL A 293 -8.66 -6.46 5.88
N GLU A 294 -7.78 -7.31 5.33
CA GLU A 294 -7.11 -8.37 6.10
C GLU A 294 -6.25 -7.78 7.23
N ALA A 295 -5.51 -6.71 6.96
CA ALA A 295 -4.74 -6.00 7.99
C ALA A 295 -5.66 -5.51 9.11
N THR A 296 -6.76 -4.84 8.75
CA THR A 296 -7.75 -4.34 9.72
C THR A 296 -8.37 -5.49 10.52
N HIS A 297 -8.76 -6.58 9.86
CA HIS A 297 -9.29 -7.78 10.51
C HIS A 297 -8.30 -8.37 11.53
N ARG A 298 -7.02 -8.48 11.16
CA ARG A 298 -5.97 -8.98 12.07
C ARG A 298 -5.76 -8.08 13.27
N ILE A 299 -5.79 -6.78 13.09
CA ILE A 299 -5.69 -5.82 14.18
C ILE A 299 -6.87 -5.99 15.14
N LEU A 300 -8.10 -5.98 14.64
CA LEU A 300 -9.32 -6.10 15.44
C LEU A 300 -9.45 -7.47 16.15
N THR A 301 -8.82 -8.51 15.62
CA THR A 301 -8.82 -9.87 16.22
C THR A 301 -7.57 -10.17 17.05
N GLY A 302 -6.69 -9.17 17.28
CA GLY A 302 -5.50 -9.31 18.12
C GLY A 302 -4.40 -10.17 17.50
N ARG A 303 -4.36 -10.31 16.17
CA ARG A 303 -3.34 -11.06 15.42
C ARG A 303 -2.20 -10.15 14.93
N THR A 304 -1.68 -9.32 15.83
CA THR A 304 -0.54 -8.41 15.59
C THR A 304 0.63 -8.80 16.47
N ARG A 305 1.86 -8.57 15.99
CA ARG A 305 3.11 -8.87 16.69
C ARG A 305 3.61 -7.69 17.53
N THR A 306 3.18 -6.46 17.18
CA THR A 306 3.64 -5.22 17.82
C THR A 306 2.55 -4.16 17.81
N THR A 307 2.80 -3.03 18.47
CA THR A 307 2.02 -1.80 18.45
C THR A 307 2.90 -0.63 18.02
N GLY A 308 2.33 0.53 17.79
CA GLY A 308 3.02 1.70 17.27
C GLY A 308 2.79 1.87 15.77
N VAL A 309 3.67 2.62 15.10
CA VAL A 309 3.74 2.65 13.64
C VAL A 309 4.59 1.47 13.19
N ALA A 310 4.00 0.58 12.41
CA ALA A 310 4.69 -0.60 11.92
C ALA A 310 4.27 -0.92 10.47
N SER A 311 5.21 -1.43 9.68
CA SER A 311 4.92 -1.90 8.32
C SER A 311 4.23 -3.27 8.33
N ALA A 312 3.74 -3.70 7.18
CA ALA A 312 2.99 -4.96 7.05
C ALA A 312 3.82 -6.19 7.50
N GLY A 313 5.08 -6.27 7.06
CA GLY A 313 5.98 -7.38 7.40
C GLY A 313 6.41 -7.39 8.87
N GLU A 314 6.44 -6.22 9.53
CA GLU A 314 6.76 -6.10 10.94
C GLU A 314 5.61 -6.56 11.84
N ILE A 315 4.41 -6.08 11.55
CA ILE A 315 3.25 -6.25 12.45
C ILE A 315 2.52 -7.57 12.25
N PHE A 316 2.60 -8.19 11.07
CA PHE A 316 1.90 -9.43 10.77
C PHE A 316 2.85 -10.61 10.55
N ASP A 317 2.33 -11.83 10.69
CA ASP A 317 2.98 -13.04 10.17
C ASP A 317 2.87 -13.02 8.64
N ALA A 318 3.96 -12.67 7.96
CA ALA A 318 3.95 -12.45 6.52
C ALA A 318 3.52 -13.70 5.71
N PRO A 319 4.07 -14.91 5.94
CA PRO A 319 3.61 -16.10 5.26
C PRO A 319 2.12 -16.43 5.52
N ASP A 320 1.65 -16.27 6.75
CA ASP A 320 0.25 -16.51 7.09
C ASP A 320 -0.67 -15.46 6.48
N PHE A 321 -0.24 -14.20 6.48
CA PHE A 321 -0.97 -13.11 5.83
C PHE A 321 -1.12 -13.34 4.32
N LEU A 322 -0.02 -13.66 3.64
CA LEU A 322 -0.01 -13.92 2.20
C LEU A 322 -0.90 -15.11 1.82
N ARG A 323 -0.92 -16.19 2.64
CA ARG A 323 -1.85 -17.31 2.41
C ARG A 323 -3.32 -16.92 2.56
N ALA A 324 -3.64 -16.00 3.47
CA ALA A 324 -5.01 -15.49 3.63
C ALA A 324 -5.52 -14.70 2.42
N LEU A 325 -4.61 -14.21 1.56
CA LEU A 325 -4.95 -13.52 0.31
C LEU A 325 -5.18 -14.48 -0.87
N ALA A 326 -5.04 -15.79 -0.70
CA ALA A 326 -5.14 -16.79 -1.77
C ALA A 326 -6.39 -16.69 -2.67
N PRO A 327 -7.58 -16.25 -2.20
CA PRO A 327 -8.72 -16.02 -3.08
C PRO A 327 -8.50 -14.90 -4.12
N HIS A 328 -7.60 -13.96 -3.84
CA HIS A 328 -7.38 -12.75 -4.65
C HIS A 328 -6.09 -12.79 -5.45
N ILE A 329 -5.06 -13.49 -4.94
CA ILE A 329 -3.73 -13.60 -5.56
C ILE A 329 -3.20 -15.02 -5.46
N SER A 330 -2.34 -15.39 -6.41
CA SER A 330 -1.49 -16.58 -6.31
C SER A 330 -0.16 -16.20 -5.70
N VAL A 331 0.31 -16.94 -4.70
CA VAL A 331 1.56 -16.67 -3.99
C VAL A 331 2.47 -17.89 -4.05
N GLU A 332 3.75 -17.67 -4.36
CA GLU A 332 4.80 -18.67 -4.26
C GLU A 332 5.81 -18.20 -3.22
N LEU A 333 6.03 -18.98 -2.19
CA LEU A 333 6.98 -18.71 -1.11
C LEU A 333 8.17 -19.64 -1.21
N PRO A 334 9.37 -19.23 -0.70
CA PRO A 334 10.50 -20.14 -0.66
C PRO A 334 10.12 -21.41 0.12
N GLY A 335 10.50 -22.58 -0.42
CA GLY A 335 10.41 -23.84 0.32
C GLY A 335 11.44 -23.82 1.44
N PHE A 336 11.00 -23.95 2.68
CA PHE A 336 11.86 -24.16 3.85
C PHE A 336 11.93 -25.63 4.19
#